data_0c7ff68d2e9ab01d735979803682cf80
#
_entry.id   0c7ff68d2e9ab01d735979803682cf80
#
_cell.length_a   1.000
_cell.length_b   1.000
_cell.length_c   1.000
_cell.angle_alpha   90.00
_cell.angle_beta   90.00
_cell.angle_gamma   90.00
#
_symmetry.space_group_name_H-M   'P 1'
#
loop_
_entity.id
_entity.type
_entity.pdbx_description
1 polymer ?
#
loop_
_entity_poly.entity_id
_entity_poly.type
_entity_poly.pdbx_seq_one_letter_code
_entity_poly.pdbx_strand_id
1 'polypeptide(L)'
;MQDGRMPFDKHGDEERAHQRPGSFLPDITLPSPIPPEPVPIADMANIFGVTHRTLHFYEEKALLTSKRVGQMRVYSYRNVHRMAVINFCREVGISVATITEIMERLARCPSQDEADDIFHRALQQRKRELTAELSTIQRQVQQIEDELVTGPDSDEPDHRRPGYTNDISLTENERKCLELMAEGYAPVRLARALGLSGEELHELETRIIGKFSATNRFQAVAKAVLLGVIRA
;
A
#
# COMPACT_ATOMS: atom_id res chain seq x y z
N MET A 1 43.45 27.75 22.12
CA MET A 1 42.18 27.03 22.25
C MET A 1 41.14 27.88 21.56
N GLN A 2 40.87 27.57 20.25
CA GLN A 2 39.86 28.26 19.45
C GLN A 2 38.74 27.28 19.20
N ASP A 3 37.57 27.63 19.71
CA ASP A 3 36.35 26.89 19.65
C ASP A 3 35.70 27.08 18.27
N GLY A 4 35.82 26.06 17.40
CA GLY A 4 35.30 26.04 16.04
C GLY A 4 33.86 25.58 16.01
N ARG A 5 32.88 26.43 16.28
CA ARG A 5 31.47 26.17 15.95
C ARG A 5 31.25 26.42 14.48
N MET A 6 30.97 25.37 13.72
CA MET A 6 30.42 25.47 12.37
C MET A 6 29.05 26.17 12.41
N PRO A 7 28.78 27.12 11.52
CA PRO A 7 27.44 27.72 11.42
C PRO A 7 26.48 26.71 10.77
N PHE A 8 25.36 26.46 11.46
CA PHE A 8 24.21 25.79 10.92
C PHE A 8 23.73 26.50 9.64
N ASP A 9 23.60 25.73 8.60
CA ASP A 9 23.14 26.13 7.26
C ASP A 9 21.70 26.65 7.34
N LYS A 10 21.53 28.00 7.38
CA LYS A 10 20.21 28.64 7.38
C LYS A 10 19.62 28.84 5.99
N HIS A 11 20.24 28.28 4.95
CA HIS A 11 19.80 28.49 3.55
C HIS A 11 18.65 27.57 3.11
N GLY A 12 18.27 26.55 3.88
CA GLY A 12 17.17 25.63 3.54
C GLY A 12 15.77 26.14 3.86
N ASP A 13 15.62 27.05 4.82
CA ASP A 13 14.31 27.51 5.29
C ASP A 13 13.78 28.78 4.58
N GLU A 14 14.65 29.60 3.99
CA GLU A 14 14.23 30.80 3.26
C GLU A 14 13.74 30.51 1.82
N GLU A 15 14.16 29.41 1.19
CA GLU A 15 13.67 29.01 -0.13
C GLU A 15 12.23 28.46 -0.11
N ARG A 16 11.76 27.97 1.03
CA ARG A 16 10.36 27.49 1.20
C ARG A 16 9.31 28.60 1.27
N ALA A 17 9.70 29.83 1.60
CA ALA A 17 8.77 30.91 1.91
C ALA A 17 8.22 31.67 0.70
N HIS A 18 8.68 31.43 -0.54
CA HIS A 18 8.28 32.19 -1.74
C HIS A 18 7.69 31.32 -2.88
N GLN A 19 7.25 30.11 -2.60
CA GLN A 19 6.56 29.30 -3.60
C GLN A 19 5.16 29.86 -3.85
N ARG A 20 4.83 30.11 -5.12
CA ARG A 20 3.52 30.61 -5.54
C ARG A 20 2.41 29.62 -5.17
N PRO A 21 1.20 30.09 -4.79
CA PRO A 21 0.05 29.21 -4.58
C PRO A 21 -0.10 28.24 -5.77
N GLY A 22 -0.31 26.97 -5.48
CA GLY A 22 -0.41 25.91 -6.51
C GLY A 22 0.92 25.29 -6.95
N SER A 23 2.05 25.59 -6.26
CA SER A 23 3.34 24.94 -6.53
C SER A 23 3.59 23.71 -5.64
N PHE A 24 2.79 23.49 -4.61
CA PHE A 24 2.96 22.40 -3.67
C PHE A 24 2.39 21.09 -4.21
N LEU A 25 3.15 20.02 -4.09
CA LEU A 25 2.76 18.64 -4.38
C LEU A 25 3.11 17.78 -3.18
N PRO A 26 2.37 16.69 -2.92
CA PRO A 26 2.70 15.78 -1.83
C PRO A 26 4.12 15.25 -1.96
N ASP A 27 4.79 15.07 -0.83
CA ASP A 27 6.09 14.41 -0.80
C ASP A 27 5.91 12.92 -1.09
N ILE A 28 6.35 12.51 -2.28
CA ILE A 28 6.24 11.13 -2.77
C ILE A 28 7.59 10.70 -3.35
N THR A 29 7.95 9.45 -3.10
CA THR A 29 9.18 8.88 -3.66
C THR A 29 9.13 8.89 -5.18
N LEU A 30 10.10 9.55 -5.79
CA LEU A 30 10.24 9.58 -7.24
C LEU A 30 11.01 8.34 -7.73
N PRO A 31 10.65 7.79 -8.89
CA PRO A 31 11.46 6.78 -9.54
C PRO A 31 12.85 7.36 -9.87
N SER A 32 13.90 6.58 -9.68
CA SER A 32 15.28 7.00 -9.92
C SER A 32 15.95 6.07 -10.94
N PRO A 33 16.83 6.58 -11.81
CA PRO A 33 17.25 7.98 -11.97
C PRO A 33 16.28 8.81 -12.83
N ILE A 34 16.16 10.10 -12.52
CA ILE A 34 15.42 11.05 -13.37
C ILE A 34 16.42 11.74 -14.31
N PRO A 35 16.19 11.77 -15.63
CA PRO A 35 17.02 12.50 -16.57
C PRO A 35 17.03 14.01 -16.29
N PRO A 36 18.06 14.76 -16.74
CA PRO A 36 18.07 16.22 -16.61
C PRO A 36 16.90 16.87 -17.35
N GLU A 37 16.39 17.97 -16.78
CA GLU A 37 15.32 18.77 -17.40
C GLU A 37 15.84 19.50 -18.65
N PRO A 38 15.07 19.56 -19.74
CA PRO A 38 13.68 19.07 -19.92
C PRO A 38 13.63 17.56 -20.23
N VAL A 39 12.74 16.83 -19.54
CA VAL A 39 12.60 15.37 -19.67
C VAL A 39 11.82 15.02 -20.94
N PRO A 40 12.39 14.27 -21.91
CA PRO A 40 11.69 13.82 -23.10
C PRO A 40 10.51 12.90 -22.81
N ILE A 41 9.50 12.90 -23.70
CA ILE A 41 8.31 12.03 -23.53
C ILE A 41 8.66 10.55 -23.46
N ALA A 42 9.69 10.10 -24.19
CA ALA A 42 10.15 8.70 -24.16
C ALA A 42 10.70 8.35 -22.76
N ASP A 43 11.51 9.21 -22.18
CA ASP A 43 12.07 9.01 -20.84
C ASP A 43 10.98 9.07 -19.78
N MET A 44 10.06 10.03 -19.89
CA MET A 44 8.88 10.13 -19.01
C MET A 44 8.05 8.85 -19.06
N ALA A 45 7.80 8.29 -20.23
CA ALA A 45 7.08 7.04 -20.42
C ALA A 45 7.82 5.85 -19.79
N ASN A 46 9.15 5.76 -19.99
CA ASN A 46 9.98 4.69 -19.45
C ASN A 46 10.05 4.75 -17.92
N ILE A 47 10.26 5.93 -17.33
CA ILE A 47 10.36 6.13 -15.88
C ILE A 47 9.12 5.62 -15.15
N PHE A 48 7.94 5.89 -15.70
CA PHE A 48 6.65 5.54 -15.08
C PHE A 48 6.01 4.26 -15.63
N GLY A 49 6.67 3.56 -16.55
CA GLY A 49 6.12 2.33 -17.16
C GLY A 49 4.81 2.55 -17.91
N VAL A 50 4.63 3.73 -18.51
CA VAL A 50 3.41 4.10 -19.24
C VAL A 50 3.66 4.30 -20.73
N THR A 51 2.61 4.32 -21.54
CA THR A 51 2.70 4.61 -22.99
C THR A 51 2.68 6.11 -23.26
N HIS A 52 3.20 6.54 -24.43
CA HIS A 52 3.02 7.91 -24.91
C HIS A 52 1.55 8.30 -25.00
N ARG A 53 0.68 7.35 -25.38
CA ARG A 53 -0.77 7.57 -25.44
C ARG A 53 -1.34 7.88 -24.06
N THR A 54 -0.85 7.24 -23.02
CA THR A 54 -1.25 7.52 -21.62
C THR A 54 -0.85 8.94 -21.22
N LEU A 55 0.36 9.38 -21.57
CA LEU A 55 0.81 10.74 -21.30
C LEU A 55 -0.03 11.79 -22.06
N HIS A 56 -0.34 11.54 -23.33
CA HIS A 56 -1.25 12.41 -24.10
C HIS A 56 -2.65 12.48 -23.48
N PHE A 57 -3.19 11.34 -23.02
CA PHE A 57 -4.47 11.32 -22.32
C PHE A 57 -4.45 12.18 -21.04
N TYR A 58 -3.34 12.14 -20.28
CA TYR A 58 -3.22 13.01 -19.10
C TYR A 58 -3.04 14.48 -19.44
N GLU A 59 -2.44 14.80 -20.59
CA GLU A 59 -2.42 16.18 -21.12
C GLU A 59 -3.82 16.66 -21.52
N GLU A 60 -4.60 15.82 -22.21
CA GLU A 60 -6.00 16.11 -22.58
C GLU A 60 -6.89 16.35 -21.35
N LYS A 61 -6.60 15.65 -20.23
CA LYS A 61 -7.28 15.83 -18.96
C LYS A 61 -6.71 16.98 -18.11
N ALA A 62 -5.79 17.77 -18.64
CA ALA A 62 -5.10 18.85 -17.93
C ALA A 62 -4.38 18.39 -16.63
N LEU A 63 -4.13 17.09 -16.49
CA LEU A 63 -3.35 16.52 -15.39
C LEU A 63 -1.87 16.80 -15.54
N LEU A 64 -1.36 16.80 -16.78
CA LEU A 64 0.01 17.12 -17.14
C LEU A 64 0.04 18.26 -18.19
N THR A 65 1.18 18.94 -18.27
CA THR A 65 1.46 19.90 -19.32
C THR A 65 2.85 19.66 -19.90
N SER A 66 2.96 19.60 -21.22
CA SER A 66 4.24 19.49 -21.91
C SER A 66 4.60 20.78 -22.63
N LYS A 67 5.88 20.94 -22.95
CA LYS A 67 6.38 21.93 -23.92
C LYS A 67 6.91 21.21 -25.15
N ARG A 68 7.06 21.93 -26.25
CA ARG A 68 7.71 21.40 -27.46
C ARG A 68 9.11 21.98 -27.60
N VAL A 69 10.08 21.12 -27.83
CA VAL A 69 11.44 21.47 -28.26
C VAL A 69 11.62 20.85 -29.65
N GLY A 70 11.51 21.67 -30.69
CA GLY A 70 11.38 21.16 -32.06
C GLY A 70 10.12 20.33 -32.24
N GLN A 71 10.25 19.10 -32.66
CA GLN A 71 9.14 18.15 -32.80
C GLN A 71 8.88 17.30 -31.55
N MET A 72 9.73 17.39 -30.54
CA MET A 72 9.72 16.53 -29.34
C MET A 72 8.91 17.20 -28.23
N ARG A 73 8.05 16.43 -27.56
CA ARG A 73 7.41 16.81 -26.29
C ARG A 73 8.37 16.59 -25.14
N VAL A 74 8.42 17.56 -24.25
CA VAL A 74 9.27 17.52 -23.06
C VAL A 74 8.50 18.02 -21.83
N TYR A 75 8.91 17.53 -20.66
CA TYR A 75 8.29 17.80 -19.38
C TYR A 75 9.27 18.46 -18.41
N SER A 76 8.77 19.34 -17.55
CA SER A 76 9.52 19.88 -16.42
C SER A 76 9.53 18.89 -15.24
N TYR A 77 10.48 19.04 -14.33
CA TYR A 77 10.52 18.27 -13.08
C TYR A 77 9.21 18.36 -12.29
N ARG A 78 8.54 19.50 -12.33
CA ARG A 78 7.20 19.63 -11.74
C ARG A 78 6.20 18.66 -12.37
N ASN A 79 6.24 18.46 -13.69
CA ASN A 79 5.38 17.48 -14.35
C ASN A 79 5.83 16.04 -14.07
N VAL A 80 7.11 15.78 -13.82
CA VAL A 80 7.58 14.49 -13.31
C VAL A 80 6.98 14.19 -11.93
N HIS A 81 7.02 15.16 -11.01
CA HIS A 81 6.37 15.05 -9.69
C HIS A 81 4.86 14.85 -9.81
N ARG A 82 4.17 15.63 -10.66
CA ARG A 82 2.73 15.44 -10.91
C ARG A 82 2.43 14.04 -11.42
N MET A 83 3.27 13.54 -12.34
CA MET A 83 3.11 12.19 -12.88
C MET A 83 3.34 11.11 -11.80
N ALA A 84 4.27 11.31 -10.88
CA ALA A 84 4.48 10.39 -9.76
C ALA A 84 3.22 10.29 -8.88
N VAL A 85 2.61 11.42 -8.54
CA VAL A 85 1.34 11.46 -7.78
C VAL A 85 0.22 10.74 -8.54
N ILE A 86 0.07 11.02 -9.84
CA ILE A 86 -0.95 10.40 -10.70
C ILE A 86 -0.71 8.89 -10.79
N ASN A 87 0.53 8.46 -11.02
CA ASN A 87 0.89 7.06 -11.16
C ASN A 87 0.59 6.29 -9.87
N PHE A 88 1.02 6.80 -8.72
CA PHE A 88 0.72 6.21 -7.42
C PHE A 88 -0.78 6.07 -7.18
N CYS A 89 -1.55 7.12 -7.45
CA CYS A 89 -3.02 7.06 -7.33
C CYS A 89 -3.62 5.97 -8.21
N ARG A 90 -3.12 5.82 -9.44
CA ARG A 90 -3.55 4.77 -10.37
C ARG A 90 -3.21 3.37 -9.89
N GLU A 91 -2.01 3.17 -9.36
CA GLU A 91 -1.55 1.89 -8.82
C GLU A 91 -2.41 1.41 -7.65
N VAL A 92 -2.85 2.32 -6.78
CA VAL A 92 -3.77 1.99 -5.69
C VAL A 92 -5.24 1.96 -6.11
N GLY A 93 -5.54 2.14 -7.41
CA GLY A 93 -6.88 2.01 -7.98
C GLY A 93 -7.79 3.22 -7.78
N ILE A 94 -7.24 4.43 -7.57
CA ILE A 94 -8.03 5.67 -7.57
C ILE A 94 -8.42 6.00 -9.02
N SER A 95 -9.69 6.38 -9.22
CA SER A 95 -10.23 6.72 -10.54
C SER A 95 -9.60 7.99 -11.11
N VAL A 96 -9.53 8.11 -12.46
CA VAL A 96 -9.01 9.33 -13.10
C VAL A 96 -9.82 10.56 -12.72
N ALA A 97 -11.13 10.43 -12.54
CA ALA A 97 -11.99 11.52 -12.10
C ALA A 97 -11.57 12.04 -10.72
N THR A 98 -11.42 11.15 -9.75
CA THR A 98 -10.95 11.49 -8.40
C THR A 98 -9.53 12.06 -8.41
N ILE A 99 -8.64 11.53 -9.28
CA ILE A 99 -7.28 12.08 -9.44
C ILE A 99 -7.37 13.53 -9.95
N THR A 100 -8.26 13.83 -10.90
CA THR A 100 -8.45 15.19 -11.38
C THR A 100 -8.87 16.13 -10.26
N GLU A 101 -9.83 15.73 -9.43
CA GLU A 101 -10.27 16.52 -8.26
C GLU A 101 -9.13 16.75 -7.25
N ILE A 102 -8.33 15.71 -6.97
CA ILE A 102 -7.15 15.84 -6.09
C ILE A 102 -6.17 16.86 -6.68
N MET A 103 -5.82 16.73 -7.97
CA MET A 103 -4.87 17.61 -8.63
C MET A 103 -5.35 19.07 -8.75
N GLU A 104 -6.66 19.29 -8.90
CA GLU A 104 -7.26 20.61 -8.84
C GLU A 104 -7.17 21.25 -7.46
N ARG A 105 -7.39 20.47 -6.41
CA ARG A 105 -7.23 20.94 -5.02
C ARG A 105 -5.77 21.27 -4.74
N LEU A 106 -4.82 20.40 -5.14
CA LEU A 106 -3.39 20.64 -5.03
C LEU A 106 -2.94 21.89 -5.79
N ALA A 107 -3.57 22.19 -6.92
CA ALA A 107 -3.28 23.42 -7.67
C ALA A 107 -3.65 24.72 -6.92
N ARG A 108 -4.48 24.64 -5.90
CA ARG A 108 -4.98 25.79 -5.13
C ARG A 108 -4.43 25.83 -3.69
N CYS A 109 -3.74 24.77 -3.24
CA CYS A 109 -3.25 24.71 -1.86
C CYS A 109 -2.16 25.77 -1.61
N PRO A 110 -2.19 26.44 -0.46
CA PRO A 110 -1.27 27.51 -0.12
C PRO A 110 0.03 27.04 0.53
N SER A 111 0.11 25.78 0.99
CA SER A 111 1.25 25.25 1.73
C SER A 111 1.54 23.79 1.43
N GLN A 112 2.74 23.34 1.80
CA GLN A 112 3.11 21.92 1.72
C GLN A 112 2.25 21.06 2.65
N ASP A 113 2.03 21.50 3.88
CA ASP A 113 1.24 20.77 4.87
C ASP A 113 -0.19 20.52 4.36
N GLU A 114 -0.79 21.51 3.67
CA GLU A 114 -2.11 21.34 3.09
C GLU A 114 -2.09 20.39 1.87
N ALA A 115 -1.03 20.40 1.06
CA ALA A 115 -0.86 19.46 -0.04
C ALA A 115 -0.76 18.02 0.48
N ASP A 116 0.03 17.80 1.53
CA ASP A 116 0.20 16.51 2.18
C ASP A 116 -1.10 16.04 2.82
N ASP A 117 -1.84 16.94 3.47
CA ASP A 117 -3.15 16.67 4.05
C ASP A 117 -4.22 16.28 3.01
N ILE A 118 -4.26 16.97 1.86
CA ILE A 118 -5.16 16.64 0.76
C ILE A 118 -4.89 15.21 0.28
N PHE A 119 -3.63 14.90 0.06
CA PHE A 119 -3.21 13.60 -0.44
C PHE A 119 -3.47 12.48 0.58
N HIS A 120 -3.07 12.71 1.83
CA HIS A 120 -3.29 11.76 2.93
C HIS A 120 -4.78 11.41 3.11
N ARG A 121 -5.68 12.41 3.06
CA ARG A 121 -7.13 12.18 3.12
C ARG A 121 -7.64 11.32 1.96
N ALA A 122 -7.12 11.56 0.74
CA ALA A 122 -7.48 10.74 -0.41
C ALA A 122 -7.03 9.27 -0.26
N LEU A 123 -5.82 9.05 0.24
CA LEU A 123 -5.31 7.71 0.52
C LEU A 123 -6.07 7.00 1.64
N GLN A 124 -6.42 7.71 2.71
CA GLN A 124 -7.25 7.15 3.78
C GLN A 124 -8.63 6.75 3.28
N GLN A 125 -9.22 7.55 2.39
CA GLN A 125 -10.50 7.20 1.77
C GLN A 125 -10.36 5.93 0.93
N ARG A 126 -9.33 5.85 0.06
CA ARG A 126 -9.11 4.65 -0.75
C ARG A 126 -8.83 3.40 0.09
N LYS A 127 -8.08 3.55 1.19
CA LYS A 127 -7.87 2.45 2.15
C LYS A 127 -9.19 1.93 2.73
N ARG A 128 -10.11 2.83 3.12
CA ARG A 128 -11.45 2.43 3.62
C ARG A 128 -12.25 1.67 2.56
N GLU A 129 -12.22 2.13 1.31
CA GLU A 129 -12.89 1.47 0.19
C GLU A 129 -12.35 0.05 -0.03
N LEU A 130 -11.01 -0.08 -0.11
CA LEU A 130 -10.36 -1.39 -0.27
C LEU A 130 -10.66 -2.34 0.89
N THR A 131 -10.74 -1.82 2.12
CA THR A 131 -11.10 -2.64 3.29
C THR A 131 -12.56 -3.13 3.19
N ALA A 132 -13.48 -2.28 2.73
CA ALA A 132 -14.86 -2.66 2.51
C ALA A 132 -15.01 -3.66 1.35
N GLU A 133 -14.28 -3.45 0.25
CA GLU A 133 -14.20 -4.39 -0.87
C GLU A 133 -13.71 -5.77 -0.41
N LEU A 134 -12.63 -5.80 0.38
CA LEU A 134 -12.07 -7.04 0.94
C LEU A 134 -13.11 -7.79 1.79
N SER A 135 -13.81 -7.10 2.68
CA SER A 135 -14.87 -7.71 3.51
C SER A 135 -16.01 -8.27 2.65
N THR A 136 -16.35 -7.59 1.56
CA THR A 136 -17.38 -8.06 0.62
C THR A 136 -16.94 -9.33 -0.11
N ILE A 137 -15.68 -9.34 -0.60
CA ILE A 137 -15.09 -10.49 -1.28
C ILE A 137 -15.04 -11.71 -0.34
N GLN A 138 -14.60 -11.51 0.90
CA GLN A 138 -14.54 -12.58 1.90
C GLN A 138 -15.91 -13.19 2.15
N ARG A 139 -16.96 -12.36 2.28
CA ARG A 139 -18.34 -12.85 2.43
C ARG A 139 -18.82 -13.61 1.20
N GLN A 140 -18.50 -13.15 -0.02
CA GLN A 140 -18.88 -13.82 -1.25
C GLN A 140 -18.20 -15.19 -1.39
N VAL A 141 -16.91 -15.27 -1.04
CA VAL A 141 -16.16 -16.54 -1.02
C VAL A 141 -16.83 -17.52 -0.05
N GLN A 142 -17.15 -17.05 1.16
CA GLN A 142 -17.83 -17.89 2.16
C GLN A 142 -19.20 -18.40 1.66
N GLN A 143 -20.00 -17.54 1.02
CA GLN A 143 -21.28 -17.96 0.44
C GLN A 143 -21.12 -19.04 -0.62
N ILE A 144 -20.07 -18.94 -1.46
CA ILE A 144 -19.78 -19.95 -2.47
C ILE A 144 -19.34 -21.27 -1.82
N GLU A 145 -18.47 -21.19 -0.81
CA GLU A 145 -18.02 -22.37 -0.07
C GLU A 145 -19.19 -23.10 0.60
N ASP A 146 -20.09 -22.36 1.24
CA ASP A 146 -21.27 -22.91 1.88
C ASP A 146 -22.19 -23.63 0.86
N GLU A 147 -22.38 -23.07 -0.33
CA GLU A 147 -23.21 -23.68 -1.40
C GLU A 147 -22.53 -24.92 -2.00
N LEU A 148 -21.21 -24.90 -2.16
CA LEU A 148 -20.45 -26.06 -2.66
C LEU A 148 -20.51 -27.26 -1.69
N VAL A 149 -20.62 -27.00 -0.39
CA VAL A 149 -20.79 -28.04 0.64
C VAL A 149 -22.22 -28.60 0.64
N THR A 150 -23.21 -27.80 0.22
CA THR A 150 -24.65 -28.16 0.25
C THR A 150 -25.13 -28.81 -1.07
N GLY A 151 -24.24 -29.13 -2.02
CA GLY A 151 -24.56 -29.70 -3.33
C GLY A 151 -25.38 -31.00 -3.27
N PRO A 152 -26.11 -31.39 -4.38
CA PRO A 152 -27.24 -32.34 -4.38
C PRO A 152 -26.92 -33.84 -4.13
N ASP A 153 -25.68 -34.17 -3.75
CA ASP A 153 -25.26 -35.58 -3.52
C ASP A 153 -25.13 -35.98 -2.05
N SER A 154 -25.69 -35.23 -1.12
CA SER A 154 -25.66 -35.59 0.30
C SER A 154 -26.99 -36.23 0.76
N ASP A 155 -27.40 -37.33 0.12
CA ASP A 155 -28.36 -38.29 0.68
C ASP A 155 -27.65 -39.24 1.68
N GLU A 156 -27.10 -38.69 2.75
CA GLU A 156 -26.83 -39.44 3.97
C GLU A 156 -27.45 -38.71 5.17
N PRO A 157 -28.39 -39.38 5.88
CA PRO A 157 -28.97 -38.78 7.08
C PRO A 157 -27.99 -38.90 8.25
N ASP A 158 -27.78 -37.80 8.87
CA ASP A 158 -27.17 -37.73 10.20
C ASP A 158 -25.66 -37.71 10.27
N HIS A 159 -25.08 -36.57 10.01
CA HIS A 159 -23.94 -36.14 10.86
C HIS A 159 -23.95 -34.61 10.96
N ARG A 160 -24.41 -34.11 12.10
CA ARG A 160 -24.05 -32.87 12.79
C ARG A 160 -23.50 -31.80 11.88
N ARG A 161 -24.25 -30.71 11.66
CA ARG A 161 -23.69 -29.43 11.26
C ARG A 161 -22.34 -29.30 11.94
N PRO A 162 -21.23 -29.14 11.21
CA PRO A 162 -20.06 -28.58 11.82
C PRO A 162 -20.43 -27.14 12.09
N GLY A 163 -20.89 -26.84 13.30
CA GLY A 163 -20.61 -25.56 13.86
C GLY A 163 -19.12 -25.41 13.64
N TYR A 164 -18.67 -24.30 13.08
CA TYR A 164 -17.26 -23.95 13.04
C TYR A 164 -16.71 -23.86 14.48
N THR A 165 -16.69 -24.96 15.17
CA THR A 165 -15.71 -25.23 16.17
C THR A 165 -14.53 -25.73 15.35
N ASN A 166 -13.74 -24.77 14.87
CA ASN A 166 -12.42 -25.05 14.38
C ASN A 166 -11.70 -25.85 15.47
N ASP A 167 -11.74 -27.16 15.38
CA ASP A 167 -10.89 -28.04 16.16
C ASP A 167 -9.48 -27.99 15.54
N ILE A 168 -8.98 -26.75 15.34
CA ILE A 168 -7.61 -26.51 15.01
C ILE A 168 -6.83 -26.81 16.30
N SER A 169 -6.46 -28.07 16.46
CA SER A 169 -5.64 -28.47 17.57
C SER A 169 -4.26 -27.86 17.42
N LEU A 170 -4.01 -26.81 18.17
CA LEU A 170 -2.70 -26.19 18.30
C LEU A 170 -1.96 -26.83 19.46
N THR A 171 -0.68 -27.14 19.24
CA THR A 171 0.22 -27.41 20.33
C THR A 171 0.47 -26.13 21.14
N GLU A 172 0.95 -26.27 22.36
CA GLU A 172 1.28 -25.13 23.23
C GLU A 172 2.28 -24.17 22.55
N ASN A 173 3.29 -24.74 21.88
CA ASN A 173 4.28 -23.95 21.15
C ASN A 173 3.69 -23.20 19.94
N GLU A 174 2.75 -23.81 19.22
CA GLU A 174 2.06 -23.16 18.08
C GLU A 174 1.17 -22.03 18.56
N ARG A 175 0.43 -22.22 19.64
CA ARG A 175 -0.40 -21.17 20.26
C ARG A 175 0.45 -20.00 20.71
N LYS A 176 1.53 -20.25 21.45
CA LYS A 176 2.43 -19.22 21.94
C LYS A 176 3.14 -18.48 20.81
N CYS A 177 3.50 -19.19 19.73
CA CYS A 177 4.07 -18.59 18.53
C CYS A 177 3.06 -17.61 17.88
N LEU A 178 1.79 -18.01 17.71
CA LEU A 178 0.73 -17.16 17.17
C LEU A 178 0.46 -15.93 18.02
N GLU A 179 0.41 -16.06 19.34
CA GLU A 179 0.21 -14.95 20.27
C GLU A 179 1.34 -13.92 20.15
N LEU A 180 2.60 -14.35 20.17
CA LEU A 180 3.75 -13.47 20.00
C LEU A 180 3.80 -12.84 18.59
N MET A 181 3.35 -13.56 17.55
CA MET A 181 3.21 -12.98 16.21
C MET A 181 2.11 -11.90 16.18
N ALA A 182 1.01 -12.09 16.89
CA ALA A 182 -0.07 -11.11 17.02
C ALA A 182 0.42 -9.83 17.75
N GLU A 183 1.30 -9.97 18.73
CA GLU A 183 1.98 -8.86 19.40
C GLU A 183 3.03 -8.14 18.54
N GLY A 184 3.26 -8.60 17.29
CA GLY A 184 4.17 -7.97 16.33
C GLY A 184 5.66 -8.37 16.50
N TYR A 185 5.97 -9.49 17.14
CA TYR A 185 7.34 -9.94 17.26
C TYR A 185 7.96 -10.27 15.91
N ALA A 186 9.12 -9.67 15.64
CA ALA A 186 9.94 -10.02 14.47
C ALA A 186 10.54 -11.44 14.63
N PRO A 187 10.85 -12.16 13.52
CA PRO A 187 11.30 -13.56 13.58
C PRO A 187 12.47 -13.82 14.55
N VAL A 188 13.44 -12.93 14.58
CA VAL A 188 14.62 -13.06 15.48
C VAL A 188 14.22 -12.98 16.95
N ARG A 189 13.29 -12.08 17.31
CA ARG A 189 12.79 -11.97 18.68
C ARG A 189 11.89 -13.15 19.04
N LEU A 190 11.11 -13.62 18.06
CA LEU A 190 10.21 -14.76 18.22
C LEU A 190 10.99 -16.05 18.48
N ALA A 191 12.02 -16.34 17.68
CA ALA A 191 12.92 -17.49 17.90
C ALA A 191 13.53 -17.47 19.31
N ARG A 192 14.05 -16.31 19.73
CA ARG A 192 14.63 -16.15 21.07
C ARG A 192 13.60 -16.36 22.19
N ALA A 193 12.39 -15.82 22.03
CA ALA A 193 11.33 -15.95 23.03
C ALA A 193 10.83 -17.39 23.20
N LEU A 194 10.86 -18.17 22.11
CA LEU A 194 10.46 -19.58 22.11
C LEU A 194 11.60 -20.54 22.35
N GLY A 195 12.87 -20.07 22.45
CA GLY A 195 14.05 -20.90 22.61
C GLY A 195 14.36 -21.77 21.38
N LEU A 196 13.98 -21.33 20.19
CA LEU A 196 14.11 -22.06 18.93
C LEU A 196 15.24 -21.47 18.07
N SER A 197 15.84 -22.31 17.24
CA SER A 197 16.68 -21.86 16.11
C SER A 197 15.82 -21.20 15.01
N GLY A 198 16.48 -20.55 14.04
CA GLY A 198 15.77 -19.96 12.90
C GLY A 198 15.08 -21.01 12.03
N GLU A 199 15.68 -22.18 11.85
CA GLU A 199 15.09 -23.29 11.08
C GLU A 199 13.87 -23.88 11.79
N GLU A 200 13.97 -24.17 13.09
CA GLU A 200 12.85 -24.68 13.89
C GLU A 200 11.68 -23.71 13.93
N LEU A 201 11.95 -22.40 14.00
CA LEU A 201 10.91 -21.38 13.90
C LEU A 201 10.24 -21.40 12.53
N HIS A 202 11.00 -21.49 11.45
CA HIS A 202 10.46 -21.54 10.08
C HIS A 202 9.55 -22.76 9.88
N GLU A 203 9.94 -23.92 10.37
CA GLU A 203 9.11 -25.13 10.35
C GLU A 203 7.82 -24.96 11.17
N LEU A 204 7.92 -24.35 12.36
CA LEU A 204 6.77 -24.05 13.20
C LEU A 204 5.78 -23.09 12.50
N GLU A 205 6.28 -21.99 11.91
CA GLU A 205 5.48 -21.06 11.14
C GLU A 205 4.81 -21.75 9.95
N THR A 206 5.52 -22.60 9.22
CA THR A 206 4.98 -23.33 8.06
C THR A 206 3.85 -24.27 8.48
N ARG A 207 3.98 -24.98 9.59
CA ARG A 207 2.90 -25.82 10.13
C ARG A 207 1.68 -25.01 10.54
N ILE A 208 1.88 -23.87 11.19
CA ILE A 208 0.80 -22.95 11.58
C ILE A 208 0.08 -22.42 10.32
N ILE A 209 0.81 -21.95 9.32
CA ILE A 209 0.27 -21.47 8.05
C ILE A 209 -0.60 -22.55 7.39
N GLY A 210 -0.11 -23.81 7.38
CA GLY A 210 -0.87 -24.94 6.83
C GLY A 210 -2.16 -25.23 7.61
N LYS A 211 -2.12 -25.24 8.96
CA LYS A 211 -3.30 -25.50 9.82
C LYS A 211 -4.43 -24.47 9.62
N PHE A 212 -4.07 -23.23 9.35
CA PHE A 212 -5.04 -22.15 9.07
C PHE A 212 -5.34 -21.99 7.57
N SER A 213 -4.80 -22.84 6.68
CA SER A 213 -4.91 -22.69 5.22
C SER A 213 -4.60 -21.23 4.81
N ALA A 214 -3.54 -20.66 5.37
CA ALA A 214 -3.11 -19.29 5.15
C ALA A 214 -2.01 -19.24 4.07
N THR A 215 -1.84 -18.08 3.43
CA THR A 215 -0.77 -17.87 2.44
C THR A 215 0.51 -17.32 3.05
N ASN A 216 0.43 -16.76 4.27
CA ASN A 216 1.57 -16.21 5.00
C ASN A 216 1.26 -16.11 6.50
N ARG A 217 2.30 -15.82 7.29
CA ARG A 217 2.21 -15.68 8.76
C ARG A 217 1.19 -14.65 9.24
N PHE A 218 1.04 -13.54 8.53
CA PHE A 218 0.11 -12.46 8.92
C PHE A 218 -1.34 -12.88 8.70
N GLN A 219 -1.63 -13.60 7.63
CA GLN A 219 -2.94 -14.17 7.38
C GLN A 219 -3.28 -15.27 8.38
N ALA A 220 -2.31 -16.09 8.79
CA ALA A 220 -2.50 -17.11 9.81
C ALA A 220 -2.90 -16.47 11.16
N VAL A 221 -2.21 -15.39 11.58
CA VAL A 221 -2.57 -14.62 12.78
C VAL A 221 -3.97 -14.02 12.66
N ALA A 222 -4.28 -13.36 11.53
CA ALA A 222 -5.61 -12.78 11.32
C ALA A 222 -6.72 -13.82 11.43
N LYS A 223 -6.55 -15.00 10.81
CA LYS A 223 -7.50 -16.11 10.90
C LYS A 223 -7.61 -16.65 12.33
N ALA A 224 -6.49 -16.79 13.05
CA ALA A 224 -6.49 -17.27 14.43
C ALA A 224 -7.26 -16.33 15.39
N VAL A 225 -7.16 -15.02 15.19
CA VAL A 225 -7.93 -14.01 15.95
C VAL A 225 -9.42 -14.06 15.56
N LEU A 226 -9.73 -14.09 14.26
CA LEU A 226 -11.13 -14.16 13.77
C LEU A 226 -11.85 -15.41 14.24
N LEU A 227 -11.16 -16.54 14.36
CA LEU A 227 -11.67 -17.82 14.83
C LEU A 227 -11.68 -17.93 16.36
N GLY A 228 -11.23 -16.89 17.08
CA GLY A 228 -11.17 -16.88 18.53
C GLY A 228 -10.16 -17.87 19.14
N VAL A 229 -9.22 -18.35 18.33
CA VAL A 229 -8.19 -19.33 18.77
C VAL A 229 -7.13 -18.64 19.63
N ILE A 230 -6.82 -17.38 19.34
CA ILE A 230 -5.99 -16.48 20.13
C ILE A 230 -6.68 -15.15 20.35
N ARG A 231 -6.25 -14.40 21.37
CA ARG A 231 -6.67 -13.01 21.61
C ARG A 231 -5.52 -12.09 21.21
N ALA A 232 -5.83 -11.00 20.48
CA ALA A 232 -4.87 -9.94 20.16
C ALA A 232 -4.97 -8.81 21.17
#